data_150c66cdacba3f39bd9f42837b85c365
#
_entry.id   150c66cdacba3f39bd9f42837b85c365
#
_cell.length_a   1.000
_cell.length_b   1.000
_cell.length_c   1.000
_cell.angle_alpha   90.00
_cell.angle_beta   90.00
_cell.angle_gamma   90.00
#
_symmetry.space_group_name_H-M   'P 1'
#
loop_
_entity.id
_entity.type
_entity.pdbx_description
1 polymer ?
#
loop_
_entity_poly.entity_id
_entity_poly.type
_entity_poly.pdbx_seq_one_letter_code
_entity_poly.pdbx_strand_id
1 'polypeptide(L)'
;MKKVLIEEPFRVSVKQDAQIPTPKEREALLQVMYCGICGADLASYTGNQPFTTYPRVPGHEFSARILDIAENEKGLKAGDIVTCNPYFNCGKCYSCRRGFVNCCTDNQTMGVQRDGAFLEYIAMPIERIIPGKGLTARQLALVEPFCIGHHGITRGNVKKGDKVLVVGAGPIGMFAMLSAKAVGAEVYMTDLLDGRLSKATEMGADGVVSGKNPDDLNALTQKITNGDGFDVCVECCGAPETFLTCIEQAAFAGKIILIGNGKRETNFVHSILLKKELNVFGSRNAYSADFEQVIDILVSGKINAEALVSAEYSLEQTGDAFEALRHNSGDLMKVMLKAAE
;
A
#
# COMPACT_ATOMS: atom_id res chain seq x y z
N MET A 1 20.48 -2.76 -19.83
CA MET A 1 19.63 -3.26 -18.73
C MET A 1 18.24 -3.58 -19.23
N LYS A 2 17.56 -4.51 -18.56
CA LYS A 2 16.14 -4.79 -18.79
C LYS A 2 15.26 -3.67 -18.23
N LYS A 3 14.20 -3.34 -18.96
CA LYS A 3 13.21 -2.35 -18.57
C LYS A 3 11.85 -2.74 -19.14
N VAL A 4 10.85 -2.81 -18.27
CA VAL A 4 9.46 -3.11 -18.65
C VAL A 4 8.74 -1.82 -19.00
N LEU A 5 7.96 -1.83 -20.08
CA LEU A 5 7.12 -0.73 -20.50
C LEU A 5 5.68 -1.22 -20.69
N ILE A 6 4.74 -0.50 -20.12
CA ILE A 6 3.36 -0.52 -20.62
C ILE A 6 3.34 0.46 -21.80
N GLU A 7 3.32 -0.05 -23.03
CA GLU A 7 3.36 0.75 -24.26
C GLU A 7 2.02 1.46 -24.50
N GLU A 8 0.95 0.76 -24.23
CA GLU A 8 -0.45 1.19 -24.25
C GLU A 8 -1.29 0.17 -23.45
N PRO A 9 -2.57 0.42 -23.19
CA PRO A 9 -3.40 -0.55 -22.47
C PRO A 9 -3.31 -1.95 -23.08
N PHE A 10 -3.16 -2.94 -22.20
CA PHE A 10 -2.99 -4.37 -22.51
C PHE A 10 -1.74 -4.75 -23.32
N ARG A 11 -0.79 -3.82 -23.52
CA ARG A 11 0.46 -4.13 -24.23
C ARG A 11 1.68 -3.82 -23.37
N VAL A 12 2.37 -4.87 -22.94
CA VAL A 12 3.64 -4.81 -22.22
C VAL A 12 4.79 -5.22 -23.13
N SER A 13 5.90 -4.50 -23.06
CA SER A 13 7.17 -4.88 -23.70
C SER A 13 8.30 -4.85 -22.69
N VAL A 14 9.32 -5.69 -22.93
CA VAL A 14 10.55 -5.70 -22.15
C VAL A 14 11.72 -5.33 -23.07
N LYS A 15 12.30 -4.14 -22.84
CA LYS A 15 13.52 -3.70 -23.53
C LYS A 15 14.72 -4.35 -22.84
N GLN A 16 15.63 -4.93 -23.63
CA GLN A 16 16.83 -5.62 -23.12
C GLN A 16 18.07 -4.71 -23.09
N ASP A 17 18.06 -3.68 -23.90
CA ASP A 17 19.20 -2.81 -24.24
C ASP A 17 19.10 -1.38 -23.68
N ALA A 18 18.21 -1.16 -22.70
CA ALA A 18 18.09 0.14 -22.04
C ALA A 18 19.41 0.52 -21.36
N GLN A 19 19.79 1.79 -21.43
CA GLN A 19 21.02 2.27 -20.81
C GLN A 19 20.88 2.26 -19.28
N ILE A 20 21.96 1.89 -18.57
CA ILE A 20 22.04 2.03 -17.12
C ILE A 20 22.13 3.53 -16.82
N PRO A 21 21.29 4.07 -15.91
CA PRO A 21 21.31 5.48 -15.60
C PRO A 21 22.62 5.89 -14.92
N THR A 22 23.14 7.04 -15.26
CA THR A 22 24.24 7.66 -14.50
C THR A 22 23.61 8.54 -13.42
N PRO A 23 23.89 8.28 -12.12
CA PRO A 23 23.35 9.11 -11.04
C PRO A 23 23.88 10.55 -11.14
N LYS A 24 23.01 11.51 -10.86
CA LYS A 24 23.37 12.91 -10.73
C LYS A 24 23.96 13.19 -9.35
N GLU A 25 24.45 14.42 -9.16
CA GLU A 25 24.79 14.89 -7.83
C GLU A 25 23.62 14.66 -6.85
N ARG A 26 23.90 14.09 -5.66
CA ARG A 26 22.92 13.69 -4.63
C ARG A 26 21.95 12.55 -5.03
N GLU A 27 22.27 11.80 -6.05
CA GLU A 27 21.58 10.55 -6.39
C GLU A 27 22.51 9.36 -6.15
N ALA A 28 21.94 8.19 -5.92
CA ALA A 28 22.62 6.92 -5.88
C ALA A 28 22.18 6.04 -7.05
N LEU A 29 23.09 5.19 -7.54
CA LEU A 29 22.76 4.11 -8.45
C LEU A 29 22.33 2.89 -7.66
N LEU A 30 21.12 2.43 -7.92
CA LEU A 30 20.51 1.28 -7.26
C LEU A 30 20.27 0.15 -8.26
N GLN A 31 20.53 -1.08 -7.84
CA GLN A 31 20.09 -2.30 -8.51
C GLN A 31 18.76 -2.72 -7.85
N VAL A 32 17.67 -2.70 -8.61
CA VAL A 32 16.36 -3.18 -8.12
C VAL A 32 16.42 -4.68 -7.93
N MET A 33 15.99 -5.16 -6.77
CA MET A 33 15.97 -6.59 -6.44
C MET A 33 14.57 -7.17 -6.57
N TYR A 34 13.59 -6.57 -5.90
CA TYR A 34 12.20 -6.94 -5.98
C TYR A 34 11.33 -5.71 -6.18
N CYS A 35 10.23 -5.87 -6.92
CA CYS A 35 9.20 -4.85 -7.03
C CYS A 35 7.81 -5.49 -6.95
N GLY A 36 6.96 -5.02 -6.03
CA GLY A 36 5.57 -5.45 -5.92
C GLY A 36 4.72 -4.86 -7.04
N ILE A 37 3.70 -5.61 -7.47
CA ILE A 37 2.67 -5.12 -8.38
C ILE A 37 1.52 -4.54 -7.56
N CYS A 38 1.24 -3.26 -7.76
CA CYS A 38 0.13 -2.54 -7.14
C CYS A 38 -1.13 -2.58 -8.00
N GLY A 39 -2.29 -2.38 -7.38
CA GLY A 39 -3.54 -2.14 -8.11
C GLY A 39 -3.47 -0.93 -9.05
N ALA A 40 -2.62 0.07 -8.76
CA ALA A 40 -2.38 1.20 -9.63
C ALA A 40 -1.63 0.80 -10.93
N ASP A 41 -0.67 -0.14 -10.83
CA ASP A 41 0.03 -0.68 -12.00
C ASP A 41 -0.93 -1.49 -12.89
N LEU A 42 -1.79 -2.31 -12.26
CA LEU A 42 -2.84 -3.04 -12.97
C LEU A 42 -3.84 -2.08 -13.62
N ALA A 43 -4.21 -0.99 -12.95
CA ALA A 43 -5.06 0.04 -13.53
C ALA A 43 -4.39 0.76 -14.71
N SER A 44 -3.07 0.98 -14.66
CA SER A 44 -2.28 1.49 -15.79
C SER A 44 -2.28 0.48 -16.94
N TYR A 45 -2.07 -0.81 -16.65
CA TYR A 45 -2.10 -1.86 -17.65
C TYR A 45 -3.46 -1.97 -18.36
N THR A 46 -4.56 -1.81 -17.63
CA THR A 46 -5.92 -1.89 -18.18
C THR A 46 -6.47 -0.56 -18.73
N GLY A 47 -5.68 0.52 -18.74
CA GLY A 47 -6.12 1.84 -19.22
C GLY A 47 -7.05 2.59 -18.27
N ASN A 48 -7.21 2.13 -17.03
CA ASN A 48 -8.12 2.70 -16.03
C ASN A 48 -7.44 3.68 -15.06
N GLN A 49 -6.13 3.96 -15.22
CA GLN A 49 -5.38 4.93 -14.41
C GLN A 49 -5.36 6.29 -15.10
N PRO A 50 -6.12 7.29 -14.63
CA PRO A 50 -6.30 8.57 -15.35
C PRO A 50 -5.04 9.43 -15.41
N PHE A 51 -4.02 9.14 -14.59
CA PHE A 51 -2.79 9.92 -14.49
C PHE A 51 -1.61 9.28 -15.23
N THR A 52 -1.78 8.08 -15.77
CA THR A 52 -0.72 7.42 -16.54
C THR A 52 -0.71 7.90 -17.98
N THR A 53 0.47 8.30 -18.45
CA THR A 53 0.75 8.54 -19.86
C THR A 53 1.61 7.40 -20.41
N TYR A 54 1.37 6.99 -21.65
CA TYR A 54 2.09 5.89 -22.28
C TYR A 54 3.12 6.38 -23.29
N PRO A 55 4.26 5.67 -23.49
CA PRO A 55 4.67 4.50 -22.72
C PRO A 55 5.08 4.84 -21.28
N ARG A 56 4.93 3.87 -20.34
CA ARG A 56 5.28 4.07 -18.92
C ARG A 56 6.03 2.86 -18.38
N VAL A 57 7.09 3.10 -17.62
CA VAL A 57 7.69 2.08 -16.73
C VAL A 57 6.87 2.04 -15.44
N PRO A 58 6.16 0.94 -15.11
CA PRO A 58 5.39 0.84 -13.88
C PRO A 58 6.26 0.54 -12.65
N GLY A 59 5.63 0.45 -11.46
CA GLY A 59 6.24 -0.02 -10.24
C GLY A 59 6.71 1.09 -9.28
N HIS A 60 6.31 0.95 -8.01
CA HIS A 60 6.67 1.89 -6.93
C HIS A 60 6.88 1.19 -5.58
N GLU A 61 6.65 -0.12 -5.49
CA GLU A 61 6.80 -0.94 -4.30
C GLU A 61 8.09 -1.76 -4.41
N PHE A 62 9.26 -1.17 -4.16
CA PHE A 62 10.50 -1.86 -4.51
C PHE A 62 11.58 -1.83 -3.43
N SER A 63 12.44 -2.82 -3.49
CA SER A 63 13.71 -2.89 -2.79
C SER A 63 14.87 -2.88 -3.77
N ALA A 64 16.02 -2.40 -3.31
CA ALA A 64 17.20 -2.31 -4.13
C ALA A 64 18.48 -2.48 -3.34
N ARG A 65 19.57 -2.82 -4.02
CA ARG A 65 20.94 -2.78 -3.53
C ARG A 65 21.61 -1.50 -4.02
N ILE A 66 22.28 -0.77 -3.14
CA ILE A 66 23.08 0.38 -3.53
C ILE A 66 24.34 -0.11 -4.25
N LEU A 67 24.57 0.35 -5.48
CA LEU A 67 25.78 0.06 -6.24
C LEU A 67 26.81 1.18 -6.14
N ASP A 68 26.33 2.43 -6.22
CA ASP A 68 27.18 3.62 -6.14
C ASP A 68 26.42 4.74 -5.43
N ILE A 69 27.10 5.40 -4.50
CA ILE A 69 26.56 6.50 -3.70
C ILE A 69 27.69 7.36 -3.17
N ALA A 70 27.53 8.68 -3.24
CA ALA A 70 28.43 9.61 -2.59
C ALA A 70 28.28 9.60 -1.06
N GLU A 71 29.27 10.17 -0.35
CA GLU A 71 29.17 10.41 1.08
C GLU A 71 27.87 11.13 1.44
N ASN A 72 27.20 10.67 2.48
CA ASN A 72 25.85 11.14 2.82
C ASN A 72 25.59 11.09 4.32
N GLU A 73 24.66 11.95 4.77
CA GLU A 73 24.30 12.08 6.19
C GLU A 73 23.57 10.85 6.77
N LYS A 74 23.05 9.96 5.92
CA LYS A 74 22.36 8.74 6.34
C LYS A 74 23.30 7.56 6.63
N GLY A 75 24.60 7.70 6.34
CA GLY A 75 25.58 6.63 6.48
C GLY A 75 25.39 5.46 5.52
N LEU A 76 24.63 5.66 4.46
CA LEU A 76 24.39 4.64 3.42
C LEU A 76 25.64 4.44 2.58
N LYS A 77 25.90 3.19 2.19
CA LYS A 77 27.07 2.78 1.40
C LYS A 77 26.72 1.73 0.35
N ALA A 78 27.61 1.55 -0.60
CA ALA A 78 27.51 0.48 -1.58
C ALA A 78 27.37 -0.89 -0.89
N GLY A 79 26.48 -1.73 -1.39
CA GLY A 79 26.11 -3.02 -0.84
C GLY A 79 24.91 -3.01 0.11
N ASP A 80 24.52 -1.86 0.65
CA ASP A 80 23.34 -1.78 1.52
C ASP A 80 22.06 -2.13 0.76
N ILE A 81 21.16 -2.87 1.43
CA ILE A 81 19.83 -3.19 0.91
C ILE A 81 18.84 -2.19 1.49
N VAL A 82 18.06 -1.56 0.61
CA VAL A 82 17.23 -0.40 0.92
C VAL A 82 15.85 -0.51 0.26
N THR A 83 14.93 0.32 0.73
CA THR A 83 13.72 0.70 -0.02
C THR A 83 13.73 2.20 -0.27
N CYS A 84 12.74 2.70 -1.02
CA CYS A 84 12.67 4.13 -1.34
C CYS A 84 11.25 4.66 -1.21
N ASN A 85 11.13 5.92 -0.80
CA ASN A 85 9.87 6.66 -0.88
C ASN A 85 9.60 7.07 -2.34
N PRO A 86 8.56 6.50 -3.00
CA PRO A 86 8.29 6.73 -4.42
C PRO A 86 7.50 8.01 -4.73
N TYR A 87 7.18 8.82 -3.73
CA TYR A 87 6.31 9.99 -3.84
C TYR A 87 7.11 11.28 -3.98
N PHE A 88 7.14 11.87 -5.17
CA PHE A 88 7.87 13.09 -5.46
C PHE A 88 6.96 14.32 -5.30
N ASN A 89 7.07 14.97 -4.18
CA ASN A 89 6.34 16.20 -3.87
C ASN A 89 7.04 17.44 -4.44
N CYS A 90 6.25 18.49 -4.78
CA CYS A 90 6.78 19.69 -5.43
C CYS A 90 7.49 20.69 -4.50
N GLY A 91 7.37 20.54 -3.19
CA GLY A 91 7.96 21.42 -2.17
C GLY A 91 7.30 22.80 -2.00
N LYS A 92 6.52 23.28 -2.98
CA LYS A 92 6.04 24.67 -3.04
C LYS A 92 4.53 24.86 -2.92
N CYS A 93 3.71 23.85 -3.08
CA CYS A 93 2.25 23.95 -2.95
C CYS A 93 1.83 24.20 -1.48
N TYR A 94 0.56 24.54 -1.28
CA TYR A 94 0.00 24.80 0.05
C TYR A 94 0.31 23.67 1.04
N SER A 95 0.04 22.43 0.67
CA SER A 95 0.26 21.26 1.53
C SER A 95 1.74 21.06 1.86
N CYS A 96 2.63 21.16 0.86
CA CYS A 96 4.07 21.00 1.07
C CYS A 96 4.63 22.06 2.05
N ARG A 97 4.23 23.33 1.91
CA ARG A 97 4.69 24.42 2.81
C ARG A 97 4.25 24.22 4.26
N ARG A 98 3.23 23.39 4.50
CA ARG A 98 2.70 23.04 5.83
C ARG A 98 3.18 21.68 6.33
N GLY A 99 4.11 21.03 5.64
CA GLY A 99 4.61 19.72 6.01
C GLY A 99 3.73 18.52 5.58
N PHE A 100 2.58 18.76 4.95
CA PHE A 100 1.70 17.70 4.43
C PHE A 100 2.16 17.26 3.03
N VAL A 101 3.39 16.76 2.92
CA VAL A 101 4.02 16.45 1.63
C VAL A 101 3.32 15.30 0.89
N ASN A 102 2.72 14.36 1.62
CA ASN A 102 1.90 13.27 1.08
C ASN A 102 0.64 13.79 0.35
N CYS A 103 0.15 14.98 0.72
CA CYS A 103 -1.00 15.66 0.13
C CYS A 103 -0.60 16.68 -0.95
N CYS A 104 0.61 16.58 -1.50
CA CYS A 104 1.07 17.47 -2.57
C CYS A 104 0.08 17.49 -3.74
N THR A 105 -0.27 18.69 -4.22
CA THR A 105 -1.19 18.87 -5.36
C THR A 105 -0.56 18.51 -6.70
N ASP A 106 0.78 18.51 -6.75
CA ASP A 106 1.59 18.18 -7.93
C ASP A 106 2.52 17.01 -7.60
N ASN A 107 1.97 15.98 -6.92
CA ASN A 107 2.71 14.79 -6.58
C ASN A 107 2.96 13.93 -7.81
N GLN A 108 4.19 13.43 -7.95
CA GLN A 108 4.56 12.49 -9.00
C GLN A 108 4.96 11.15 -8.38
N THR A 109 4.03 10.22 -8.37
CA THR A 109 4.29 8.84 -7.93
C THR A 109 5.02 8.07 -9.03
N MET A 110 6.09 7.36 -8.66
CA MET A 110 6.79 6.43 -9.55
C MET A 110 5.81 5.39 -10.11
N GLY A 111 6.00 5.02 -11.36
CA GLY A 111 5.12 4.07 -12.06
C GLY A 111 3.78 4.64 -12.53
N VAL A 112 3.41 5.88 -12.13
CA VAL A 112 2.15 6.53 -12.48
C VAL A 112 2.42 7.83 -13.25
N GLN A 113 2.78 8.91 -12.57
CA GLN A 113 3.07 10.19 -13.23
C GLN A 113 4.50 10.28 -13.77
N ARG A 114 5.41 9.46 -13.26
CA ARG A 114 6.80 9.33 -13.73
C ARG A 114 7.20 7.87 -13.83
N ASP A 115 8.31 7.56 -14.51
CA ASP A 115 8.80 6.19 -14.63
C ASP A 115 9.09 5.55 -13.27
N GLY A 116 8.78 4.27 -13.16
CA GLY A 116 8.85 3.45 -11.97
C GLY A 116 10.04 2.49 -11.93
N ALA A 117 9.89 1.44 -11.16
CA ALA A 117 10.95 0.52 -10.78
C ALA A 117 10.86 -0.89 -11.41
N PHE A 118 10.02 -1.11 -12.44
CA PHE A 118 10.05 -2.38 -13.19
C PHE A 118 11.22 -2.39 -14.17
N LEU A 119 12.43 -2.40 -13.63
CA LEU A 119 13.70 -2.37 -14.36
C LEU A 119 14.83 -2.87 -13.47
N GLU A 120 16.02 -3.12 -14.03
CA GLU A 120 17.16 -3.64 -13.27
C GLU A 120 17.91 -2.56 -12.48
N TYR A 121 18.04 -1.33 -13.01
CA TYR A 121 18.86 -0.28 -12.38
C TYR A 121 18.14 1.07 -12.43
N ILE A 122 18.19 1.80 -11.32
CA ILE A 122 17.56 3.11 -11.19
C ILE A 122 18.48 4.09 -10.43
N ALA A 123 18.45 5.36 -10.85
CA ALA A 123 19.05 6.44 -10.09
C ALA A 123 17.98 7.07 -9.19
N MET A 124 18.28 7.19 -7.88
CA MET A 124 17.35 7.72 -6.89
C MET A 124 18.00 8.82 -6.04
N PRO A 125 17.28 9.92 -5.74
CA PRO A 125 17.76 10.91 -4.79
C PRO A 125 18.02 10.29 -3.42
N ILE A 126 19.18 10.57 -2.83
CA ILE A 126 19.61 10.01 -1.54
C ILE A 126 18.59 10.30 -0.42
N GLU A 127 17.95 11.45 -0.47
CA GLU A 127 16.92 11.84 0.49
C GLU A 127 15.73 10.88 0.54
N ARG A 128 15.43 10.18 -0.57
CA ARG A 128 14.31 9.24 -0.71
C ARG A 128 14.68 7.80 -0.40
N ILE A 129 15.96 7.50 -0.24
CA ILE A 129 16.45 6.17 0.10
C ILE A 129 16.28 5.95 1.60
N ILE A 130 15.74 4.80 1.98
CA ILE A 130 15.45 4.45 3.37
C ILE A 130 16.22 3.18 3.72
N PRO A 131 17.05 3.23 4.79
CA PRO A 131 17.86 2.10 5.24
C PRO A 131 17.01 0.87 5.59
N GLY A 132 17.43 -0.32 5.16
CA GLY A 132 16.68 -1.55 5.37
C GLY A 132 16.81 -2.18 6.76
N LYS A 133 17.70 -1.67 7.63
CA LYS A 133 17.92 -2.15 9.01
C LYS A 133 18.06 -3.68 9.14
N GLY A 134 18.66 -4.34 8.14
CA GLY A 134 18.88 -5.80 8.14
C GLY A 134 17.72 -6.65 7.60
N LEU A 135 16.62 -6.04 7.16
CA LEU A 135 15.55 -6.75 6.46
C LEU A 135 16.04 -7.28 5.11
N THR A 136 15.45 -8.37 4.66
CA THR A 136 15.68 -8.93 3.32
C THR A 136 15.15 -8.00 2.24
N ALA A 137 15.67 -8.11 1.02
CA ALA A 137 15.15 -7.35 -0.12
C ALA A 137 13.66 -7.63 -0.37
N ARG A 138 13.21 -8.87 -0.15
CA ARG A 138 11.81 -9.27 -0.28
C ARG A 138 10.91 -8.56 0.73
N GLN A 139 11.34 -8.48 2.00
CA GLN A 139 10.63 -7.73 3.04
C GLN A 139 10.57 -6.23 2.72
N LEU A 140 11.67 -5.66 2.22
CA LEU A 140 11.75 -4.24 1.91
C LEU A 140 10.87 -3.83 0.72
N ALA A 141 10.58 -4.72 -0.23
CA ALA A 141 9.62 -4.47 -1.29
C ALA A 141 8.15 -4.40 -0.80
N LEU A 142 7.88 -4.89 0.42
CA LEU A 142 6.56 -4.80 1.05
C LEU A 142 6.37 -3.53 1.90
N VAL A 143 7.43 -2.75 2.10
CA VAL A 143 7.37 -1.58 2.99
C VAL A 143 6.43 -0.50 2.46
N GLU A 144 6.50 -0.18 1.16
CA GLU A 144 5.64 0.85 0.57
C GLU A 144 4.14 0.49 0.71
N PRO A 145 3.65 -0.68 0.25
CA PRO A 145 2.23 -1.00 0.39
C PRO A 145 1.81 -1.15 1.86
N PHE A 146 2.71 -1.56 2.75
CA PHE A 146 2.44 -1.56 4.19
C PHE A 146 2.27 -0.13 4.72
N CYS A 147 3.07 0.83 4.24
CA CYS A 147 2.93 2.23 4.64
C CYS A 147 1.55 2.80 4.32
N ILE A 148 0.88 2.35 3.25
CA ILE A 148 -0.47 2.81 2.90
C ILE A 148 -1.48 2.44 4.00
N GLY A 149 -1.45 1.17 4.45
CA GLY A 149 -2.26 0.72 5.58
C GLY A 149 -1.86 1.42 6.88
N HIS A 150 -0.55 1.49 7.17
CA HIS A 150 0.00 2.09 8.38
C HIS A 150 -0.33 3.58 8.50
N HIS A 151 -0.18 4.34 7.43
CA HIS A 151 -0.54 5.76 7.40
C HIS A 151 -2.01 5.99 7.77
N GLY A 152 -2.92 5.14 7.26
CA GLY A 152 -4.34 5.19 7.64
C GLY A 152 -4.53 4.99 9.14
N ILE A 153 -3.93 3.96 9.71
CA ILE A 153 -4.02 3.62 11.15
C ILE A 153 -3.46 4.74 12.01
N THR A 154 -2.30 5.28 11.65
CA THR A 154 -1.67 6.42 12.33
C THR A 154 -2.54 7.67 12.26
N ARG A 155 -3.08 7.97 11.06
CA ARG A 155 -3.95 9.13 10.84
C ARG A 155 -5.25 9.06 11.65
N GLY A 156 -5.82 7.87 11.80
CA GLY A 156 -6.98 7.62 12.66
C GLY A 156 -6.64 7.61 14.15
N ASN A 157 -5.36 7.72 14.52
CA ASN A 157 -4.89 7.63 15.90
C ASN A 157 -5.47 6.38 16.60
N VAL A 158 -5.32 5.24 15.94
CA VAL A 158 -5.71 3.93 16.51
C VAL A 158 -4.82 3.61 17.69
N LYS A 159 -5.39 3.10 18.77
CA LYS A 159 -4.73 2.85 20.05
C LYS A 159 -4.84 1.42 20.46
N LYS A 160 -4.00 1.04 21.42
CA LYS A 160 -4.12 -0.23 22.12
C LYS A 160 -5.51 -0.36 22.76
N GLY A 161 -6.17 -1.48 22.49
CA GLY A 161 -7.50 -1.81 23.01
C GLY A 161 -8.67 -1.27 22.18
N ASP A 162 -8.42 -0.42 21.15
CA ASP A 162 -9.47 -0.06 20.21
C ASP A 162 -9.96 -1.32 19.48
N LYS A 163 -11.27 -1.44 19.29
CA LYS A 163 -11.89 -2.44 18.41
C LYS A 163 -11.99 -1.87 17.00
N VAL A 164 -11.27 -2.50 16.08
CA VAL A 164 -11.13 -2.01 14.70
C VAL A 164 -11.82 -2.99 13.75
N LEU A 165 -12.72 -2.47 12.92
CA LEU A 165 -13.26 -3.20 11.77
C LEU A 165 -12.52 -2.77 10.49
N VAL A 166 -11.89 -3.71 9.79
CA VAL A 166 -11.33 -3.47 8.46
C VAL A 166 -12.28 -4.05 7.42
N VAL A 167 -12.79 -3.20 6.54
CA VAL A 167 -13.68 -3.57 5.44
C VAL A 167 -12.87 -3.71 4.16
N GLY A 168 -12.71 -4.96 3.71
CA GLY A 168 -11.85 -5.38 2.61
C GLY A 168 -10.57 -6.04 3.12
N ALA A 169 -10.44 -7.36 2.90
CA ALA A 169 -9.26 -8.16 3.23
C ALA A 169 -8.30 -8.34 2.04
N GLY A 170 -8.23 -7.36 1.13
CA GLY A 170 -7.20 -7.27 0.11
C GLY A 170 -5.84 -6.87 0.71
N PRO A 171 -4.76 -6.73 -0.11
CA PRO A 171 -3.42 -6.43 0.39
C PRO A 171 -3.38 -5.22 1.31
N ILE A 172 -4.04 -4.12 0.96
CA ILE A 172 -4.05 -2.89 1.77
C ILE A 172 -4.81 -3.08 3.09
N GLY A 173 -5.96 -3.79 3.07
CA GLY A 173 -6.68 -4.12 4.30
C GLY A 173 -5.87 -5.03 5.23
N MET A 174 -5.13 -5.98 4.66
CA MET A 174 -4.21 -6.83 5.44
C MET A 174 -3.10 -6.01 6.08
N PHE A 175 -2.49 -5.07 5.37
CA PHE A 175 -1.48 -4.17 5.95
C PHE A 175 -2.07 -3.21 6.99
N ALA A 176 -3.29 -2.72 6.80
CA ALA A 176 -4.00 -1.94 7.82
C ALA A 176 -4.25 -2.78 9.09
N MET A 177 -4.72 -4.02 8.93
CA MET A 177 -4.90 -4.98 10.03
C MET A 177 -3.58 -5.21 10.78
N LEU A 178 -2.50 -5.54 10.06
CA LEU A 178 -1.19 -5.78 10.68
C LEU A 178 -0.67 -4.54 11.43
N SER A 179 -0.88 -3.34 10.87
CA SER A 179 -0.53 -2.09 11.54
C SER A 179 -1.34 -1.86 12.82
N ALA A 180 -2.65 -2.08 12.79
CA ALA A 180 -3.52 -1.96 13.96
C ALA A 180 -3.15 -3.00 15.04
N LYS A 181 -2.83 -4.23 14.64
CA LYS A 181 -2.31 -5.27 15.55
C LYS A 181 -0.99 -4.85 16.18
N ALA A 182 -0.09 -4.21 15.44
CA ALA A 182 1.20 -3.75 15.96
C ALA A 182 1.05 -2.73 17.10
N VAL A 183 0.02 -1.89 17.08
CA VAL A 183 -0.28 -0.95 18.17
C VAL A 183 -1.11 -1.57 19.29
N GLY A 184 -1.54 -2.83 19.15
CA GLY A 184 -2.28 -3.59 20.18
C GLY A 184 -3.79 -3.40 20.14
N ALA A 185 -4.35 -3.05 18.99
CA ALA A 185 -5.80 -3.05 18.78
C ALA A 185 -6.35 -4.48 18.57
N GLU A 186 -7.64 -4.66 18.83
CA GLU A 186 -8.40 -5.84 18.44
C GLU A 186 -8.95 -5.62 17.03
N VAL A 187 -8.62 -6.51 16.08
CA VAL A 187 -8.95 -6.27 14.67
C VAL A 187 -9.85 -7.35 14.11
N TYR A 188 -10.96 -6.92 13.59
CA TYR A 188 -11.95 -7.75 12.89
C TYR A 188 -11.97 -7.38 11.42
N MET A 189 -12.18 -8.37 10.54
CA MET A 189 -12.16 -8.13 9.10
C MET A 189 -13.41 -8.67 8.41
N THR A 190 -13.85 -7.97 7.37
CA THR A 190 -14.91 -8.45 6.47
C THR A 190 -14.47 -8.34 5.01
N ASP A 191 -14.82 -9.35 4.21
CA ASP A 191 -14.61 -9.40 2.75
C ASP A 191 -15.68 -10.30 2.12
N LEU A 192 -15.87 -10.20 0.81
CA LEU A 192 -16.77 -11.07 0.05
C LEU A 192 -16.11 -12.43 -0.28
N LEU A 193 -14.78 -12.52 -0.22
CA LEU A 193 -14.00 -13.68 -0.63
C LEU A 193 -13.51 -14.46 0.60
N ASP A 194 -14.03 -15.68 0.77
CA ASP A 194 -13.74 -16.52 1.93
C ASP A 194 -12.24 -16.87 2.04
N GLY A 195 -11.55 -17.04 0.89
CA GLY A 195 -10.09 -17.27 0.86
C GLY A 195 -9.29 -16.13 1.50
N ARG A 196 -9.70 -14.87 1.27
CA ARG A 196 -9.08 -13.70 1.91
C ARG A 196 -9.36 -13.65 3.41
N LEU A 197 -10.55 -14.03 3.85
CA LEU A 197 -10.91 -14.10 5.27
C LEU A 197 -10.11 -15.21 5.97
N SER A 198 -9.91 -16.34 5.33
CA SER A 198 -9.04 -17.42 5.83
C SER A 198 -7.61 -16.91 6.00
N LYS A 199 -7.09 -16.18 5.02
CA LYS A 199 -5.75 -15.56 5.10
C LYS A 199 -5.67 -14.51 6.20
N ALA A 200 -6.71 -13.71 6.41
CA ALA A 200 -6.77 -12.74 7.51
C ALA A 200 -6.70 -13.42 8.88
N THR A 201 -7.39 -14.55 9.06
CA THR A 201 -7.31 -15.37 10.28
C THR A 201 -5.90 -15.92 10.49
N GLU A 202 -5.29 -16.50 9.44
CA GLU A 202 -3.89 -16.98 9.49
C GLU A 202 -2.91 -15.87 9.89
N MET A 203 -3.15 -14.65 9.42
CA MET A 203 -2.31 -13.48 9.68
C MET A 203 -2.60 -12.79 11.02
N GLY A 204 -3.55 -13.30 11.82
CA GLY A 204 -3.77 -12.88 13.20
C GLY A 204 -4.90 -11.86 13.40
N ALA A 205 -5.89 -11.78 12.51
CA ALA A 205 -7.14 -11.11 12.80
C ALA A 205 -7.85 -11.76 14.00
N ASP A 206 -8.43 -10.96 14.90
CA ASP A 206 -9.14 -11.48 16.09
C ASP A 206 -10.50 -12.10 15.74
N GLY A 207 -11.03 -11.78 14.56
CA GLY A 207 -12.20 -12.40 13.98
C GLY A 207 -12.43 -11.95 12.55
N VAL A 208 -13.14 -12.79 11.81
CA VAL A 208 -13.51 -12.51 10.42
C VAL A 208 -14.98 -12.82 10.20
N VAL A 209 -15.62 -12.13 9.28
CA VAL A 209 -17.01 -12.37 8.88
C VAL A 209 -17.18 -12.12 7.38
N SER A 210 -17.98 -12.98 6.73
CA SER A 210 -18.33 -12.77 5.33
C SER A 210 -19.20 -11.52 5.17
N GLY A 211 -18.80 -10.66 4.24
CA GLY A 211 -19.58 -9.47 3.85
C GLY A 211 -20.75 -9.78 2.89
N LYS A 212 -20.98 -11.05 2.54
CA LYS A 212 -22.05 -11.45 1.62
C LYS A 212 -23.44 -11.25 2.22
N ASN A 213 -23.56 -11.37 3.55
CA ASN A 213 -24.79 -11.15 4.29
C ASN A 213 -24.54 -10.06 5.36
N PRO A 214 -25.18 -8.89 5.26
CA PRO A 214 -25.05 -7.83 6.24
C PRO A 214 -25.46 -8.22 7.67
N ASP A 215 -26.40 -9.15 7.81
CA ASP A 215 -26.88 -9.61 9.14
C ASP A 215 -25.78 -10.32 9.91
N ASP A 216 -24.88 -11.03 9.25
CA ASP A 216 -23.75 -11.72 9.90
C ASP A 216 -22.76 -10.70 10.49
N LEU A 217 -22.49 -9.60 9.76
CA LEU A 217 -21.64 -8.51 10.26
C LEU A 217 -22.33 -7.77 11.42
N ASN A 218 -23.64 -7.51 11.32
CA ASN A 218 -24.41 -6.91 12.41
C ASN A 218 -24.38 -7.77 13.67
N ALA A 219 -24.54 -9.09 13.53
CA ALA A 219 -24.46 -10.03 14.64
C ALA A 219 -23.07 -10.06 15.27
N LEU A 220 -22.02 -10.03 14.46
CA LEU A 220 -20.64 -9.91 14.94
C LEU A 220 -20.44 -8.61 15.74
N THR A 221 -20.87 -7.48 15.19
CA THR A 221 -20.75 -6.16 15.82
C THR A 221 -21.46 -6.16 17.18
N GLN A 222 -22.72 -6.64 17.24
CA GLN A 222 -23.46 -6.77 18.49
C GLN A 222 -22.71 -7.59 19.52
N LYS A 223 -22.18 -8.74 19.13
CA LYS A 223 -21.46 -9.66 20.02
C LYS A 223 -20.16 -9.05 20.54
N ILE A 224 -19.35 -8.43 19.67
CA ILE A 224 -17.99 -7.99 20.01
C ILE A 224 -18.01 -6.66 20.76
N THR A 225 -18.93 -5.75 20.40
CA THR A 225 -18.98 -4.39 20.93
C THR A 225 -20.10 -4.15 21.95
N ASN A 226 -20.83 -5.19 22.34
CA ASN A 226 -22.05 -5.10 23.16
C ASN A 226 -23.11 -4.16 22.53
N GLY A 227 -23.11 -4.04 21.20
CA GLY A 227 -24.04 -3.19 20.46
C GLY A 227 -23.57 -1.74 20.27
N ASP A 228 -22.45 -1.32 20.83
CA ASP A 228 -21.96 0.07 20.72
C ASP A 228 -21.40 0.40 19.33
N GLY A 229 -20.93 -0.60 18.58
CA GLY A 229 -20.21 -0.43 17.32
C GLY A 229 -18.68 -0.40 17.52
N PHE A 230 -17.92 -0.36 16.41
CA PHE A 230 -16.45 -0.35 16.43
C PHE A 230 -15.91 1.06 16.69
N ASP A 231 -14.85 1.17 17.49
CA ASP A 231 -14.16 2.45 17.75
C ASP A 231 -13.61 3.05 16.45
N VAL A 232 -13.14 2.19 15.55
CA VAL A 232 -12.56 2.58 14.26
C VAL A 232 -13.01 1.61 13.17
N CYS A 233 -13.51 2.15 12.05
CA CYS A 233 -13.75 1.39 10.83
C CYS A 233 -12.76 1.86 9.74
N VAL A 234 -12.09 0.90 9.09
CA VAL A 234 -11.11 1.18 8.01
C VAL A 234 -11.68 0.66 6.69
N GLU A 235 -11.94 1.57 5.77
CA GLU A 235 -12.45 1.27 4.43
C GLU A 235 -11.27 1.08 3.47
N CYS A 236 -11.13 -0.14 2.90
CA CYS A 236 -10.00 -0.53 2.03
C CYS A 236 -10.43 -0.98 0.63
N CYS A 237 -11.72 -0.92 0.29
CA CYS A 237 -12.25 -1.37 -1.01
C CYS A 237 -12.43 -0.24 -2.01
N GLY A 238 -12.75 0.98 -1.54
CA GLY A 238 -13.11 2.10 -2.38
C GLY A 238 -14.50 1.96 -3.02
N ALA A 239 -15.43 1.28 -2.37
CA ALA A 239 -16.80 1.11 -2.85
C ALA A 239 -17.77 1.94 -2.00
N PRO A 240 -18.84 2.52 -2.62
CA PRO A 240 -19.88 3.24 -1.86
C PRO A 240 -20.48 2.39 -0.75
N GLU A 241 -20.74 1.13 -1.03
CA GLU A 241 -21.37 0.18 -0.13
C GLU A 241 -20.51 -0.08 1.12
N THR A 242 -19.20 -0.19 0.94
CA THR A 242 -18.25 -0.42 2.05
C THR A 242 -18.05 0.81 2.93
N PHE A 243 -18.15 2.01 2.35
CA PHE A 243 -18.19 3.24 3.13
C PHE A 243 -19.47 3.34 3.97
N LEU A 244 -20.63 2.99 3.40
CA LEU A 244 -21.89 2.95 4.14
C LEU A 244 -21.82 1.91 5.27
N THR A 245 -21.25 0.74 5.01
CA THR A 245 -20.98 -0.26 6.05
C THR A 245 -20.14 0.33 7.19
N CYS A 246 -19.07 1.07 6.89
CA CYS A 246 -18.29 1.75 7.93
C CYS A 246 -19.10 2.74 8.75
N ILE A 247 -20.00 3.52 8.13
CA ILE A 247 -20.89 4.46 8.84
C ILE A 247 -21.83 3.71 9.78
N GLU A 248 -22.38 2.58 9.31
CA GLU A 248 -23.32 1.76 10.08
C GLU A 248 -22.63 1.12 11.29
N GLN A 249 -21.48 0.48 11.06
CA GLN A 249 -20.78 -0.32 12.06
C GLN A 249 -19.93 0.51 13.06
N ALA A 250 -19.65 1.79 12.76
CA ALA A 250 -18.91 2.65 13.68
C ALA A 250 -19.73 3.01 14.92
N ALA A 251 -19.11 3.04 16.07
CA ALA A 251 -19.67 3.54 17.32
C ALA A 251 -20.00 5.04 17.23
N PHE A 252 -20.82 5.54 18.17
CA PHE A 252 -20.97 6.98 18.39
C PHE A 252 -19.62 7.58 18.81
N ALA A 253 -19.30 8.75 18.31
CA ALA A 253 -17.98 9.40 18.40
C ALA A 253 -16.83 8.59 17.76
N GLY A 254 -17.14 7.53 17.01
CA GLY A 254 -16.19 6.65 16.34
C GLY A 254 -15.47 7.31 15.17
N LYS A 255 -14.58 6.54 14.55
CA LYS A 255 -13.72 7.00 13.46
C LYS A 255 -13.91 6.13 12.22
N ILE A 256 -13.85 6.77 11.05
CA ILE A 256 -13.84 6.09 9.76
C ILE A 256 -12.58 6.53 9.02
N ILE A 257 -11.77 5.58 8.57
CA ILE A 257 -10.53 5.83 7.81
C ILE A 257 -10.75 5.32 6.39
N LEU A 258 -10.67 6.22 5.40
CA LEU A 258 -10.82 5.90 3.99
C LEU A 258 -9.45 5.74 3.35
N ILE A 259 -9.09 4.53 2.98
CA ILE A 259 -7.86 4.19 2.25
C ILE A 259 -8.20 3.76 0.82
N GLY A 260 -9.32 3.07 0.64
CA GLY A 260 -9.81 2.62 -0.65
C GLY A 260 -10.03 3.78 -1.64
N ASN A 261 -9.52 3.64 -2.86
CA ASN A 261 -9.62 4.67 -3.89
C ASN A 261 -10.91 4.51 -4.71
N GLY A 262 -12.02 5.01 -4.18
CA GLY A 262 -13.35 4.95 -4.82
C GLY A 262 -13.47 5.90 -6.01
N LYS A 263 -14.13 5.40 -7.08
CA LYS A 263 -14.42 6.19 -8.29
C LYS A 263 -15.91 6.43 -8.49
N ARG A 264 -16.77 5.77 -7.70
CA ARG A 264 -18.23 5.89 -7.76
C ARG A 264 -18.74 6.86 -6.70
N GLU A 265 -19.83 7.54 -7.00
CA GLU A 265 -20.52 8.41 -6.03
C GLU A 265 -21.14 7.58 -4.91
N THR A 266 -21.11 8.14 -3.69
CA THR A 266 -21.76 7.55 -2.52
C THR A 266 -22.89 8.47 -2.07
N ASN A 267 -24.13 7.97 -2.11
CA ASN A 267 -25.31 8.72 -1.69
C ASN A 267 -25.73 8.32 -0.28
N PHE A 268 -25.75 9.27 0.65
CA PHE A 268 -26.22 9.09 2.02
C PHE A 268 -26.71 10.38 2.63
N VAL A 269 -27.55 10.27 3.66
CA VAL A 269 -28.04 11.43 4.40
C VAL A 269 -26.97 11.85 5.42
N HIS A 270 -26.31 12.97 5.17
CA HIS A 270 -25.14 13.41 5.96
C HIS A 270 -25.43 13.65 7.46
N SER A 271 -26.71 13.84 7.84
CA SER A 271 -27.09 13.99 9.26
C SER A 271 -26.69 12.80 10.14
N ILE A 272 -26.40 11.61 9.53
CA ILE A 272 -25.89 10.46 10.29
C ILE A 272 -24.50 10.72 10.87
N LEU A 273 -23.66 11.47 10.15
CA LEU A 273 -22.32 11.86 10.64
C LEU A 273 -22.46 12.77 11.86
N LEU A 274 -23.40 13.72 11.81
CA LEU A 274 -23.70 14.61 12.92
C LEU A 274 -24.32 13.85 14.11
N LYS A 275 -25.30 12.98 13.85
CA LYS A 275 -25.98 12.18 14.89
C LYS A 275 -25.01 11.30 15.67
N LYS A 276 -24.10 10.65 14.98
CA LYS A 276 -23.08 9.78 15.58
C LYS A 276 -21.80 10.54 15.99
N GLU A 277 -21.67 11.84 15.65
CA GLU A 277 -20.44 12.64 15.82
C GLU A 277 -19.21 11.93 15.24
N LEU A 278 -19.34 11.39 14.01
CA LEU A 278 -18.30 10.58 13.39
C LEU A 278 -17.12 11.44 12.89
N ASN A 279 -15.92 10.94 13.12
CA ASN A 279 -14.69 11.49 12.54
C ASN A 279 -14.34 10.71 11.27
N VAL A 280 -14.37 11.37 10.11
CA VAL A 280 -14.03 10.74 8.81
C VAL A 280 -12.68 11.26 8.33
N PHE A 281 -11.74 10.36 8.13
CA PHE A 281 -10.36 10.65 7.72
C PHE A 281 -10.08 10.08 6.34
N GLY A 282 -9.75 10.93 5.35
CA GLY A 282 -9.13 10.46 4.12
C GLY A 282 -7.65 10.14 4.37
N SER A 283 -7.17 9.02 3.89
CA SER A 283 -5.75 8.62 3.95
C SER A 283 -5.15 8.67 2.54
N ARG A 284 -3.98 9.28 2.39
CA ARG A 284 -3.35 9.43 1.07
C ARG A 284 -1.84 9.24 1.15
N ASN A 285 -1.29 8.35 0.31
CA ASN A 285 0.14 8.08 0.25
C ASN A 285 0.73 7.79 1.65
N ALA A 286 2.00 8.15 1.86
CA ALA A 286 2.68 8.02 3.14
C ALA A 286 3.77 9.09 3.30
N TYR A 287 4.20 9.36 4.54
CA TYR A 287 5.38 10.15 4.85
C TYR A 287 6.63 9.24 4.90
N SER A 288 7.81 9.82 4.76
CA SER A 288 9.06 9.05 4.98
C SER A 288 9.11 8.43 6.38
N ALA A 289 8.55 9.10 7.39
CA ALA A 289 8.46 8.56 8.75
C ALA A 289 7.60 7.29 8.84
N ASP A 290 6.56 7.15 8.01
CA ASP A 290 5.76 5.91 7.97
C ASP A 290 6.61 4.73 7.49
N PHE A 291 7.51 4.94 6.52
CA PHE A 291 8.46 3.89 6.05
C PHE A 291 9.38 3.44 7.17
N GLU A 292 9.95 4.37 7.94
CA GLU A 292 10.83 4.06 9.07
C GLU A 292 10.09 3.26 10.14
N GLN A 293 8.85 3.65 10.47
CA GLN A 293 8.01 2.97 11.44
C GLN A 293 7.63 1.56 10.98
N VAL A 294 7.27 1.39 9.69
CA VAL A 294 6.96 0.08 9.12
C VAL A 294 8.18 -0.82 9.13
N ILE A 295 9.37 -0.30 8.80
CA ILE A 295 10.63 -1.06 8.90
C ILE A 295 10.85 -1.50 10.35
N ASP A 296 10.64 -0.63 11.35
CA ASP A 296 10.80 -0.98 12.76
C ASP A 296 9.77 -2.05 13.21
N ILE A 297 8.55 -1.99 12.69
CA ILE A 297 7.53 -3.04 12.91
C ILE A 297 8.03 -4.39 12.34
N LEU A 298 8.56 -4.41 11.11
CA LEU A 298 9.07 -5.63 10.48
C LEU A 298 10.32 -6.17 11.18
N VAL A 299 11.26 -5.30 11.57
CA VAL A 299 12.47 -5.66 12.32
C VAL A 299 12.12 -6.29 13.69
N SER A 300 11.00 -5.91 14.29
CA SER A 300 10.56 -6.52 15.56
C SER A 300 10.31 -8.03 15.46
N GLY A 301 10.17 -8.58 14.25
CA GLY A 301 9.89 -10.00 13.99
C GLY A 301 8.51 -10.48 14.43
N LYS A 302 7.66 -9.60 14.95
CA LYS A 302 6.30 -9.94 15.42
C LYS A 302 5.31 -10.12 14.29
N ILE A 303 5.61 -9.58 13.10
CA ILE A 303 4.74 -9.58 11.92
C ILE A 303 5.48 -10.21 10.75
N ASN A 304 4.88 -11.24 10.15
CA ASN A 304 5.36 -11.87 8.93
C ASN A 304 4.58 -11.33 7.71
N ALA A 305 4.97 -10.17 7.19
CA ALA A 305 4.35 -9.58 6.00
C ALA A 305 4.60 -10.40 4.72
N GLU A 306 5.70 -11.17 4.66
CA GLU A 306 6.03 -12.01 3.49
C GLU A 306 5.01 -13.11 3.24
N ALA A 307 4.24 -13.52 4.26
CA ALA A 307 3.14 -14.47 4.11
C ALA A 307 2.01 -13.97 3.17
N LEU A 308 2.01 -12.68 2.83
CA LEU A 308 1.08 -12.12 1.84
C LEU A 308 1.57 -12.29 0.38
N VAL A 309 2.84 -12.63 0.16
CA VAL A 309 3.37 -12.84 -1.19
C VAL A 309 2.89 -14.18 -1.72
N SER A 310 2.00 -14.13 -2.70
CA SER A 310 1.34 -15.30 -3.28
C SER A 310 2.04 -15.84 -4.53
N ALA A 311 2.76 -14.97 -5.26
CA ALA A 311 3.46 -15.36 -6.49
C ALA A 311 4.64 -14.42 -6.77
N GLU A 312 5.66 -14.97 -7.44
CA GLU A 312 6.82 -14.26 -7.95
C GLU A 312 7.00 -14.52 -9.44
N TYR A 313 7.35 -13.50 -10.20
CA TYR A 313 7.62 -13.56 -11.64
C TYR A 313 8.94 -12.84 -11.94
N SER A 314 9.55 -13.12 -13.09
CA SER A 314 10.66 -12.31 -13.60
C SER A 314 10.14 -11.02 -14.27
N LEU A 315 11.04 -10.08 -14.58
CA LEU A 315 10.66 -8.90 -15.35
C LEU A 315 10.09 -9.25 -16.72
N GLU A 316 10.59 -10.32 -17.35
CA GLU A 316 10.11 -10.82 -18.64
C GLU A 316 8.68 -11.35 -18.59
N GLN A 317 8.27 -11.84 -17.44
CA GLN A 317 6.95 -12.41 -17.19
C GLN A 317 5.93 -11.37 -16.69
N THR A 318 6.25 -10.06 -16.74
CA THR A 318 5.34 -9.01 -16.24
C THR A 318 3.97 -9.06 -16.91
N GLY A 319 3.90 -9.36 -18.20
CA GLY A 319 2.62 -9.52 -18.91
C GLY A 319 1.77 -10.64 -18.29
N ASP A 320 2.37 -11.81 -18.02
CA ASP A 320 1.69 -12.94 -17.41
C ASP A 320 1.24 -12.61 -15.99
N ALA A 321 2.06 -11.87 -15.23
CA ALA A 321 1.73 -11.42 -13.88
C ALA A 321 0.53 -10.47 -13.87
N PHE A 322 0.43 -9.54 -14.82
CA PHE A 322 -0.74 -8.66 -14.96
C PHE A 322 -2.00 -9.44 -15.33
N GLU A 323 -1.89 -10.42 -16.26
CA GLU A 323 -3.04 -11.25 -16.62
C GLU A 323 -3.49 -12.14 -15.45
N ALA A 324 -2.55 -12.71 -14.69
CA ALA A 324 -2.88 -13.47 -13.49
C ALA A 324 -3.64 -12.62 -12.46
N LEU A 325 -3.19 -11.38 -12.22
CA LEU A 325 -3.87 -10.45 -11.33
C LEU A 325 -5.22 -9.99 -11.86
N ARG A 326 -5.36 -9.79 -13.16
CA ARG A 326 -6.63 -9.38 -13.80
C ARG A 326 -7.72 -10.44 -13.66
N HIS A 327 -7.33 -11.71 -13.70
CA HIS A 327 -8.24 -12.86 -13.57
C HIS A 327 -8.30 -13.43 -12.15
N ASN A 328 -7.69 -12.73 -11.17
CA ASN A 328 -7.60 -13.22 -9.79
C ASN A 328 -8.98 -13.35 -9.14
N SER A 329 -9.31 -14.54 -8.70
CA SER A 329 -10.51 -14.87 -7.92
C SER A 329 -10.40 -14.62 -6.42
N GLY A 330 -9.26 -14.05 -5.96
CA GLY A 330 -8.99 -13.77 -4.55
C GLY A 330 -7.79 -14.53 -3.96
N ASP A 331 -7.21 -15.48 -4.70
CA ASP A 331 -6.10 -16.31 -4.23
C ASP A 331 -4.75 -15.56 -4.25
N LEU A 332 -4.60 -14.60 -5.16
CA LEU A 332 -3.41 -13.76 -5.23
C LEU A 332 -3.59 -12.51 -4.35
N MET A 333 -2.76 -12.39 -3.32
CA MET A 333 -2.72 -11.23 -2.44
C MET A 333 -1.67 -10.23 -2.91
N LYS A 334 -0.40 -10.57 -2.84
CA LYS A 334 0.70 -9.76 -3.32
C LYS A 334 1.50 -10.53 -4.35
N VAL A 335 1.72 -9.93 -5.50
CA VAL A 335 2.57 -10.47 -6.57
C VAL A 335 3.81 -9.60 -6.66
N MET A 336 4.98 -10.24 -6.78
CA MET A 336 6.26 -9.58 -6.89
C MET A 336 6.95 -9.90 -8.21
N LEU A 337 7.70 -8.94 -8.72
CA LEU A 337 8.68 -9.15 -9.78
C LEU A 337 10.07 -9.22 -9.15
N LYS A 338 10.83 -10.28 -9.47
CA LYS A 338 12.25 -10.39 -9.17
C LYS A 338 13.03 -9.76 -10.31
N ALA A 339 13.71 -8.64 -10.07
CA ALA A 339 14.44 -7.89 -11.09
C ALA A 339 15.92 -8.31 -11.18
N ALA A 340 16.54 -8.67 -10.05
CA ALA A 340 17.91 -9.15 -9.99
C ALA A 340 18.08 -10.26 -8.92
N GLU A 341 19.21 -10.99 -9.01
CA GLU A 341 19.60 -12.00 -8.02
C GLU A 341 20.34 -11.39 -6.82
#